data_f1636123b3f94f7ae2db5fefe53c6d6b
#
_entry.id   f1636123b3f94f7ae2db5fefe53c6d6b
#
_cell.length_a   1.000
_cell.length_b   1.000
_cell.length_c   1.000
_cell.angle_alpha   90.00
_cell.angle_beta   90.00
_cell.angle_gamma   90.00
#
_symmetry.space_group_name_H-M   'P 1'
#
loop_
_entity.id
_entity.type
_entity.pdbx_description
1 polymer ?
#
loop_
_entity_poly.entity_id
_entity_poly.type
_entity_poly.pdbx_seq_one_letter_code
_entity_poly.pdbx_strand_id
1 'polypeptide(L)'
;MRPSPEAAMGQAGRCVGSMVALCGLLLAVACGDASVDAYCEANGKGNQDTLDLLTHVLEQKRNQTGIYLARARCYYFLGSYAQALQDASEVIRRLPNKADAYLIRAKAGKMLGQIPQALDDYSTSIRLRPSAEAHYGRGLTYVREYQGKDREALDDFTAAIRFDPKHVGAYKARAEIYSRHEQFQNALQDSEIVLKLDPATPNAYCNVGFAHYAVGHDAEGRKLLNTCYQKDPDPQTRGYYETEVRKVLAARQPRRNSGGGYQPDVRERTPYDREMERQQNVYESLRNSGFNDRAEACRTDGSKC
;
A
#
# COMPACT_ATOMS: atom_id res chain seq x y z
N MET A 1 15.50 28.95 47.74
CA MET A 1 14.09 28.75 47.31
C MET A 1 13.95 27.29 46.88
N ARG A 2 13.14 26.50 47.56
CA ARG A 2 12.85 25.13 47.19
C ARG A 2 11.75 25.14 46.14
N PRO A 3 11.84 24.36 45.03
CA PRO A 3 10.75 24.29 44.02
C PRO A 3 9.46 23.73 44.65
N SER A 4 8.31 24.18 44.16
CA SER A 4 7.01 23.78 44.67
C SER A 4 6.74 22.29 44.37
N PRO A 5 5.95 21.59 45.20
CA PRO A 5 5.65 20.17 45.03
C PRO A 5 4.98 19.83 43.67
N GLU A 6 4.25 20.77 43.08
CA GLU A 6 3.58 20.60 41.80
C GLU A 6 4.55 20.49 40.60
N ALA A 7 5.71 21.18 40.66
CA ALA A 7 6.73 21.06 39.61
C ALA A 7 7.43 19.69 39.62
N ALA A 8 7.55 19.06 40.79
CA ALA A 8 8.14 17.73 40.95
C ALA A 8 7.19 16.61 40.45
N MET A 9 5.87 16.75 40.63
CA MET A 9 4.88 15.78 40.15
C MET A 9 4.75 15.79 38.63
N GLY A 10 4.89 16.95 37.98
CA GLY A 10 4.88 17.04 36.51
C GLY A 10 6.07 16.38 35.82
N GLN A 11 7.23 16.36 36.44
CA GLN A 11 8.43 15.66 35.95
C GLN A 11 8.38 14.15 36.22
N ALA A 12 7.87 13.71 37.37
CA ALA A 12 7.72 12.29 37.70
C ALA A 12 6.68 11.60 36.74
N GLY A 13 5.58 12.28 36.44
CA GLY A 13 4.59 11.76 35.51
C GLY A 13 5.12 11.57 34.06
N ARG A 14 6.00 12.46 33.60
CA ARG A 14 6.68 12.32 32.30
C ARG A 14 7.72 11.20 32.31
N CYS A 15 8.45 11.02 33.36
CA CYS A 15 9.42 9.93 33.50
C CYS A 15 8.75 8.55 33.54
N VAL A 16 7.60 8.40 34.20
CA VAL A 16 6.87 7.12 34.26
C VAL A 16 6.24 6.80 32.86
N GLY A 17 5.67 7.77 32.20
CA GLY A 17 5.18 7.59 30.82
C GLY A 17 6.30 7.21 29.85
N SER A 18 7.47 7.82 29.98
CA SER A 18 8.66 7.54 29.17
C SER A 18 9.24 6.14 29.47
N MET A 19 9.23 5.66 30.72
CA MET A 19 9.69 4.31 31.10
C MET A 19 8.74 3.20 30.57
N VAL A 20 7.44 3.41 30.61
CA VAL A 20 6.47 2.46 30.08
C VAL A 20 6.57 2.39 28.55
N ALA A 21 6.75 3.53 27.88
CA ALA A 21 7.03 3.59 26.45
C ALA A 21 8.37 2.92 26.11
N LEU A 22 9.39 3.08 26.93
CA LEU A 22 10.71 2.44 26.80
C LEU A 22 10.61 0.91 26.87
N CYS A 23 9.93 0.38 27.86
CA CYS A 23 9.74 -1.08 27.99
C CYS A 23 8.92 -1.64 26.83
N GLY A 24 7.88 -0.93 26.38
CA GLY A 24 7.08 -1.31 25.22
C GLY A 24 7.89 -1.31 23.92
N LEU A 25 8.70 -0.27 23.70
CA LEU A 25 9.54 -0.16 22.49
C LEU A 25 10.69 -1.19 22.50
N LEU A 26 11.34 -1.44 23.62
CA LEU A 26 12.39 -2.45 23.75
C LEU A 26 11.84 -3.87 23.56
N LEU A 27 10.64 -4.16 24.04
CA LEU A 27 9.93 -5.40 23.78
C LEU A 27 9.54 -5.52 22.29
N ALA A 28 9.03 -4.44 21.67
CA ALA A 28 8.70 -4.39 20.27
C ALA A 28 9.93 -4.61 19.36
N VAL A 29 11.07 -3.98 19.71
CA VAL A 29 12.36 -4.17 19.02
C VAL A 29 12.88 -5.60 19.19
N ALA A 30 12.69 -6.23 20.35
CA ALA A 30 13.08 -7.61 20.61
C ALA A 30 12.21 -8.62 19.83
N CYS A 31 10.92 -8.31 19.62
CA CYS A 31 9.99 -9.14 18.85
C CYS A 31 10.08 -8.92 17.33
N GLY A 32 10.76 -7.86 16.86
CA GLY A 32 11.13 -7.65 15.45
C GLY A 32 10.00 -7.20 14.53
N ASP A 33 8.89 -6.61 15.02
CA ASP A 33 7.63 -6.58 14.30
C ASP A 33 6.93 -5.23 14.10
N ALA A 34 5.82 -5.31 13.36
CA ALA A 34 4.85 -4.28 13.00
C ALA A 34 4.46 -3.28 14.11
N SER A 35 4.71 -3.62 15.38
CA SER A 35 4.51 -2.74 16.53
C SER A 35 5.42 -1.52 16.51
N VAL A 36 6.65 -1.62 15.98
CA VAL A 36 7.56 -0.47 15.84
C VAL A 36 7.06 0.46 14.72
N ASP A 37 6.57 -0.10 13.63
CA ASP A 37 6.02 0.68 12.51
C ASP A 37 4.80 1.47 12.99
N ALA A 38 3.84 0.80 13.65
CA ALA A 38 2.66 1.45 14.23
C ALA A 38 3.04 2.53 15.26
N TYR A 39 4.08 2.31 16.06
CA TYR A 39 4.54 3.29 17.03
C TYR A 39 5.20 4.51 16.37
N CYS A 40 6.01 4.30 15.33
CA CYS A 40 6.62 5.41 14.60
C CYS A 40 5.61 6.14 13.69
N GLU A 41 4.55 5.47 13.22
CA GLU A 41 3.49 6.04 12.38
C GLU A 41 2.49 6.86 13.18
N ALA A 42 2.08 6.37 14.36
CA ALA A 42 1.00 6.95 15.17
C ALA A 42 1.36 8.26 15.88
N ASN A 43 2.65 8.55 16.10
CA ASN A 43 3.08 9.57 17.05
C ASN A 43 3.86 10.73 16.43
N GLY A 44 3.42 11.37 15.36
CA GLY A 44 4.06 12.49 14.65
C GLY A 44 5.14 13.29 15.42
N LYS A 45 4.82 13.93 16.57
CA LYS A 45 5.82 14.61 17.45
C LYS A 45 6.55 13.67 18.40
N GLY A 46 5.94 12.54 18.83
CA GLY A 46 6.56 11.54 19.70
C GLY A 46 7.65 10.71 19.00
N ASN A 47 7.79 10.85 17.70
CA ASN A 47 8.82 10.17 16.92
C ASN A 47 10.23 10.70 17.21
N GLN A 48 10.39 11.99 17.57
CA GLN A 48 11.70 12.53 17.92
C GLN A 48 12.20 11.94 19.26
N ASP A 49 11.32 11.87 20.28
CA ASP A 49 11.67 11.26 21.56
C ASP A 49 12.05 9.77 21.40
N THR A 50 11.37 9.07 20.48
CA THR A 50 11.70 7.67 20.13
C THR A 50 13.04 7.56 19.44
N LEU A 51 13.36 8.47 18.51
CA LEU A 51 14.64 8.51 17.83
C LEU A 51 15.79 8.80 18.79
N ASP A 52 15.60 9.76 19.68
CA ASP A 52 16.59 10.14 20.69
C ASP A 52 16.89 8.94 21.62
N LEU A 53 15.84 8.21 21.99
CA LEU A 53 15.95 6.99 22.78
C LEU A 53 16.71 5.88 22.04
N LEU A 54 16.31 5.55 20.80
CA LEU A 54 16.98 4.54 19.99
C LEU A 54 18.45 4.91 19.76
N THR A 55 18.73 6.20 19.58
CA THR A 55 20.08 6.73 19.38
C THR A 55 20.89 6.55 20.66
N HIS A 56 20.35 6.93 21.82
CA HIS A 56 21.02 6.74 23.10
C HIS A 56 21.35 5.26 23.39
N VAL A 57 20.42 4.33 23.10
CA VAL A 57 20.68 2.89 23.25
C VAL A 57 21.79 2.42 22.31
N LEU A 58 21.85 2.93 21.07
CA LEU A 58 22.92 2.59 20.13
C LEU A 58 24.28 3.14 20.53
N GLU A 59 24.35 4.29 21.19
CA GLU A 59 25.58 4.83 21.76
C GLU A 59 26.18 3.91 22.83
N GLN A 60 25.31 3.33 23.66
CA GLN A 60 25.72 2.40 24.71
C GLN A 60 25.98 0.97 24.21
N LYS A 61 25.22 0.50 23.22
CA LYS A 61 25.23 -0.88 22.71
C LYS A 61 25.24 -0.91 21.17
N ARG A 62 26.38 -0.58 20.57
CA ARG A 62 26.52 -0.47 19.09
C ARG A 62 26.27 -1.75 18.30
N ASN A 63 26.16 -2.90 18.95
CA ASN A 63 26.02 -4.20 18.25
C ASN A 63 24.58 -4.67 18.07
N GLN A 64 23.55 -3.87 18.43
CA GLN A 64 22.17 -4.29 18.33
C GLN A 64 21.57 -3.94 16.94
N THR A 65 21.68 -4.84 16.01
CA THR A 65 21.22 -4.65 14.62
C THR A 65 19.71 -4.38 14.54
N GLY A 66 18.90 -4.95 15.46
CA GLY A 66 17.46 -4.68 15.54
C GLY A 66 17.13 -3.22 15.82
N ILE A 67 17.96 -2.54 16.64
CA ILE A 67 17.75 -1.11 16.96
C ILE A 67 18.03 -0.22 15.74
N TYR A 68 19.08 -0.53 14.95
CA TYR A 68 19.32 0.17 13.68
C TYR A 68 18.11 0.04 12.74
N LEU A 69 17.54 -1.17 12.65
CA LEU A 69 16.36 -1.37 11.79
C LEU A 69 15.14 -0.59 12.29
N ALA A 70 14.90 -0.59 13.60
CA ALA A 70 13.83 0.18 14.21
C ALA A 70 14.03 1.69 13.97
N ARG A 71 15.25 2.20 14.16
CA ARG A 71 15.57 3.61 13.93
C ARG A 71 15.45 3.99 12.45
N ALA A 72 15.87 3.12 11.54
CA ALA A 72 15.68 3.31 10.10
C ALA A 72 14.21 3.47 9.71
N ARG A 73 13.32 2.67 10.31
CA ARG A 73 11.87 2.79 10.11
C ARG A 73 11.34 4.13 10.61
N CYS A 74 11.70 4.54 11.82
CA CYS A 74 11.28 5.84 12.37
C CYS A 74 11.80 7.01 11.51
N TYR A 75 13.05 6.97 11.07
CA TYR A 75 13.59 7.96 10.13
C TYR A 75 12.80 8.02 8.83
N TYR A 76 12.41 6.87 8.29
CA TYR A 76 11.59 6.82 7.07
C TYR A 76 10.24 7.52 7.27
N PHE A 77 9.51 7.23 8.35
CA PHE A 77 8.21 7.86 8.65
C PHE A 77 8.32 9.36 8.95
N LEU A 78 9.46 9.81 9.47
CA LEU A 78 9.74 11.23 9.68
C LEU A 78 10.23 11.98 8.42
N GLY A 79 10.34 11.28 7.28
CA GLY A 79 10.88 11.87 6.05
C GLY A 79 12.40 12.03 6.03
N SER A 80 13.11 11.56 7.06
CA SER A 80 14.58 11.60 7.14
C SER A 80 15.19 10.43 6.35
N TYR A 81 14.96 10.42 5.04
CA TYR A 81 15.26 9.27 4.18
C TYR A 81 16.74 8.94 4.09
N ALA A 82 17.63 9.94 4.14
CA ALA A 82 19.07 9.72 4.11
C ALA A 82 19.56 8.93 5.34
N GLN A 83 19.05 9.28 6.53
CA GLN A 83 19.36 8.58 7.77
C GLN A 83 18.75 7.17 7.78
N ALA A 84 17.51 7.02 7.27
CA ALA A 84 16.88 5.72 7.11
C ALA A 84 17.73 4.79 6.22
N LEU A 85 18.23 5.29 5.10
CA LEU A 85 19.10 4.57 4.17
C LEU A 85 20.41 4.17 4.82
N GLN A 86 21.03 5.07 5.59
CA GLN A 86 22.28 4.80 6.30
C GLN A 86 22.13 3.67 7.32
N ASP A 87 21.11 3.75 8.17
CA ASP A 87 20.85 2.72 9.19
C ASP A 87 20.48 1.37 8.57
N ALA A 88 19.63 1.36 7.53
CA ALA A 88 19.31 0.15 6.81
C ALA A 88 20.54 -0.49 6.14
N SER A 89 21.45 0.33 5.60
CA SER A 89 22.73 -0.15 5.03
C SER A 89 23.63 -0.77 6.08
N GLU A 90 23.68 -0.22 7.29
CA GLU A 90 24.42 -0.79 8.40
C GLU A 90 23.83 -2.15 8.84
N VAL A 91 22.50 -2.29 8.83
CA VAL A 91 21.84 -3.59 9.05
C VAL A 91 22.24 -4.59 7.98
N ILE A 92 22.21 -4.22 6.70
CA ILE A 92 22.56 -5.09 5.58
C ILE A 92 24.04 -5.51 5.67
N ARG A 93 24.94 -4.59 6.03
CA ARG A 93 26.36 -4.90 6.21
C ARG A 93 26.59 -5.98 7.27
N ARG A 94 25.80 -5.96 8.36
CA ARG A 94 25.91 -6.92 9.48
C ARG A 94 25.12 -8.20 9.23
N LEU A 95 23.95 -8.09 8.64
CA LEU A 95 23.01 -9.18 8.37
C LEU A 95 22.53 -9.13 6.91
N PRO A 96 23.33 -9.65 5.95
CA PRO A 96 23.01 -9.59 4.52
C PRO A 96 21.70 -10.28 4.11
N ASN A 97 21.17 -11.15 4.97
CA ASN A 97 19.92 -11.88 4.69
C ASN A 97 18.68 -11.26 5.38
N LYS A 98 18.77 -10.03 5.91
CA LYS A 98 17.65 -9.38 6.56
C LYS A 98 16.77 -8.64 5.54
N ALA A 99 15.71 -9.30 5.08
CA ALA A 99 14.77 -8.78 4.05
C ALA A 99 14.22 -7.39 4.38
N ASP A 100 13.86 -7.14 5.64
CA ASP A 100 13.30 -5.86 6.10
C ASP A 100 14.25 -4.69 5.90
N ALA A 101 15.55 -4.91 6.04
CA ALA A 101 16.55 -3.86 5.84
C ALA A 101 16.60 -3.42 4.36
N TYR A 102 16.54 -4.37 3.44
CA TYR A 102 16.43 -4.06 2.01
C TYR A 102 15.13 -3.34 1.69
N LEU A 103 14.00 -3.76 2.29
CA LEU A 103 12.71 -3.10 2.11
C LEU A 103 12.75 -1.63 2.54
N ILE A 104 13.29 -1.34 3.73
CA ILE A 104 13.39 0.05 4.23
C ILE A 104 14.37 0.84 3.38
N ARG A 105 15.51 0.27 2.98
CA ARG A 105 16.47 0.95 2.12
C ARG A 105 15.89 1.26 0.74
N ALA A 106 15.12 0.33 0.16
CA ALA A 106 14.39 0.54 -1.08
C ALA A 106 13.38 1.69 -0.98
N LYS A 107 12.57 1.69 0.09
CA LYS A 107 11.59 2.74 0.35
C LYS A 107 12.25 4.11 0.49
N ALA A 108 13.31 4.21 1.27
CA ALA A 108 14.07 5.46 1.48
C ALA A 108 14.80 5.90 0.20
N GLY A 109 15.45 4.97 -0.51
CA GLY A 109 16.15 5.22 -1.77
C GLY A 109 15.20 5.75 -2.85
N LYS A 110 14.00 5.18 -2.96
CA LYS A 110 12.96 5.69 -3.87
C LYS A 110 12.62 7.16 -3.56
N MET A 111 12.45 7.52 -2.29
CA MET A 111 12.16 8.91 -1.90
C MET A 111 13.32 9.87 -2.17
N LEU A 112 14.54 9.37 -2.26
CA LEU A 112 15.75 10.12 -2.63
C LEU A 112 16.05 10.10 -4.14
N GLY A 113 15.16 9.51 -4.96
CA GLY A 113 15.38 9.38 -6.40
C GLY A 113 16.41 8.33 -6.83
N GLN A 114 16.88 7.47 -5.91
CA GLN A 114 17.83 6.39 -6.19
C GLN A 114 17.09 5.16 -6.76
N ILE A 115 16.38 5.36 -7.88
CA ILE A 115 15.41 4.39 -8.40
C ILE A 115 16.00 3.04 -8.78
N PRO A 116 17.13 2.94 -9.51
CA PRO A 116 17.73 1.64 -9.86
C PRO A 116 18.06 0.81 -8.60
N GLN A 117 18.72 1.43 -7.62
CA GLN A 117 19.08 0.78 -6.37
C GLN A 117 17.85 0.36 -5.55
N ALA A 118 16.79 1.19 -5.54
CA ALA A 118 15.55 0.85 -4.87
C ALA A 118 14.88 -0.38 -5.48
N LEU A 119 14.86 -0.53 -6.81
CA LEU A 119 14.32 -1.72 -7.48
C LEU A 119 15.13 -2.99 -7.18
N ASP A 120 16.45 -2.89 -7.12
CA ASP A 120 17.33 -4.00 -6.74
C ASP A 120 17.08 -4.43 -5.29
N ASP A 121 16.94 -3.45 -4.39
CA ASP A 121 16.65 -3.69 -2.99
C ASP A 121 15.25 -4.32 -2.79
N TYR A 122 14.21 -3.82 -3.47
CA TYR A 122 12.89 -4.48 -3.47
C TYR A 122 13.00 -5.93 -3.95
N SER A 123 13.70 -6.17 -5.05
CA SER A 123 13.88 -7.51 -5.62
C SER A 123 14.64 -8.43 -4.67
N THR A 124 15.65 -7.92 -3.99
CA THR A 124 16.39 -8.67 -2.96
C THR A 124 15.52 -8.96 -1.73
N SER A 125 14.72 -7.97 -1.26
CA SER A 125 13.78 -8.18 -0.18
C SER A 125 12.76 -9.27 -0.51
N ILE A 126 12.18 -9.24 -1.72
CA ILE A 126 11.23 -10.24 -2.22
C ILE A 126 11.88 -11.63 -2.29
N ARG A 127 13.12 -11.74 -2.80
CA ARG A 127 13.83 -13.01 -2.88
C ARG A 127 14.13 -13.60 -1.50
N LEU A 128 14.47 -12.77 -0.51
CA LEU A 128 14.76 -13.20 0.85
C LEU A 128 13.49 -13.55 1.64
N ARG A 129 12.48 -12.71 1.55
CA ARG A 129 11.18 -12.90 2.19
C ARG A 129 10.10 -12.15 1.40
N PRO A 130 9.33 -12.83 0.56
CA PRO A 130 8.23 -12.23 -0.18
C PRO A 130 7.21 -11.60 0.80
N SER A 131 6.73 -10.39 0.47
CA SER A 131 5.71 -9.68 1.26
C SER A 131 4.87 -8.78 0.38
N ALA A 132 3.64 -8.50 0.81
CA ALA A 132 2.74 -7.58 0.11
C ALA A 132 3.39 -6.20 -0.08
N GLU A 133 4.04 -5.69 0.96
CA GLU A 133 4.65 -4.37 0.96
C GLU A 133 5.83 -4.25 -0.01
N ALA A 134 6.67 -5.29 -0.11
CA ALA A 134 7.81 -5.28 -1.03
C ALA A 134 7.35 -5.34 -2.50
N HIS A 135 6.39 -6.19 -2.82
CA HIS A 135 5.79 -6.26 -4.14
C HIS A 135 5.06 -4.95 -4.49
N TYR A 136 4.21 -4.45 -3.62
CA TYR A 136 3.52 -3.18 -3.82
C TYR A 136 4.48 -2.01 -4.05
N GLY A 137 5.53 -1.92 -3.22
CA GLY A 137 6.56 -0.88 -3.35
C GLY A 137 7.29 -0.92 -4.69
N ARG A 138 7.66 -2.12 -5.18
CA ARG A 138 8.30 -2.32 -6.48
C ARG A 138 7.35 -1.99 -7.63
N GLY A 139 6.12 -2.48 -7.59
CA GLY A 139 5.08 -2.19 -8.58
C GLY A 139 4.81 -0.68 -8.71
N LEU A 140 4.65 0.03 -7.59
CA LEU A 140 4.50 1.49 -7.61
C LEU A 140 5.73 2.21 -8.21
N THR A 141 6.92 1.66 -8.02
CA THR A 141 8.13 2.23 -8.60
C THR A 141 8.14 2.05 -10.12
N TYR A 142 7.73 0.88 -10.62
CA TYR A 142 7.56 0.68 -12.07
C TYR A 142 6.56 1.65 -12.69
N VAL A 143 5.37 1.80 -12.09
CA VAL A 143 4.32 2.70 -12.63
C VAL A 143 4.77 4.15 -12.71
N ARG A 144 5.52 4.63 -11.71
CA ARG A 144 5.86 6.05 -11.59
C ARG A 144 7.10 6.45 -12.38
N GLU A 145 8.08 5.55 -12.44
CA GLU A 145 9.42 5.91 -12.90
C GLU A 145 9.75 5.32 -14.28
N TYR A 146 8.97 4.33 -14.75
CA TYR A 146 9.25 3.67 -16.02
C TYR A 146 8.00 3.56 -16.89
N GLN A 147 7.99 4.27 -18.01
CA GLN A 147 6.93 4.09 -19.02
C GLN A 147 7.01 2.69 -19.62
N GLY A 148 5.85 2.06 -19.83
CA GLY A 148 5.74 0.74 -20.45
C GLY A 148 6.05 -0.46 -19.53
N LYS A 149 6.19 -0.23 -18.21
CA LYS A 149 6.37 -1.28 -17.19
C LYS A 149 5.06 -1.65 -16.47
N ASP A 150 3.94 -1.36 -17.08
CA ASP A 150 2.61 -1.64 -16.52
C ASP A 150 2.40 -3.14 -16.27
N ARG A 151 2.97 -4.02 -17.13
CA ARG A 151 2.87 -5.46 -16.94
C ARG A 151 3.60 -5.94 -15.69
N GLU A 152 4.84 -5.53 -15.50
CA GLU A 152 5.63 -5.87 -14.31
C GLU A 152 4.97 -5.30 -13.04
N ALA A 153 4.36 -4.13 -13.13
CA ALA A 153 3.61 -3.55 -12.02
C ALA A 153 2.34 -4.34 -11.70
N LEU A 154 1.57 -4.80 -12.71
CA LEU A 154 0.40 -5.65 -12.53
C LEU A 154 0.75 -6.98 -11.87
N ASP A 155 1.86 -7.61 -12.28
CA ASP A 155 2.35 -8.84 -11.67
C ASP A 155 2.68 -8.62 -10.18
N ASP A 156 3.33 -7.50 -9.86
CA ASP A 156 3.67 -7.14 -8.50
C ASP A 156 2.43 -6.81 -7.65
N PHE A 157 1.46 -6.05 -8.16
CA PHE A 157 0.22 -5.78 -7.41
C PHE A 157 -0.60 -7.05 -7.20
N THR A 158 -0.62 -7.94 -8.18
CA THR A 158 -1.27 -9.25 -8.04
C THR A 158 -0.58 -10.11 -6.99
N ALA A 159 0.75 -10.11 -6.94
CA ALA A 159 1.50 -10.77 -5.89
C ALA A 159 1.24 -10.13 -4.52
N ALA A 160 1.21 -8.79 -4.43
CA ALA A 160 0.89 -8.09 -3.19
C ALA A 160 -0.49 -8.49 -2.63
N ILE A 161 -1.51 -8.53 -3.50
CA ILE A 161 -2.87 -8.97 -3.13
C ILE A 161 -2.88 -10.43 -2.66
N ARG A 162 -2.08 -11.31 -3.27
CA ARG A 162 -1.98 -12.71 -2.84
C ARG A 162 -1.39 -12.83 -1.43
N PHE A 163 -0.42 -11.99 -1.05
CA PHE A 163 0.17 -11.97 0.29
C PHE A 163 -0.71 -11.26 1.31
N ASP A 164 -1.43 -10.22 0.90
CA ASP A 164 -2.40 -9.51 1.72
C ASP A 164 -3.68 -9.20 0.93
N PRO A 165 -4.70 -10.05 1.03
CA PRO A 165 -5.99 -9.85 0.35
C PRO A 165 -6.77 -8.60 0.78
N LYS A 166 -6.32 -7.90 1.82
CA LYS A 166 -6.91 -6.64 2.28
C LYS A 166 -6.08 -5.41 1.89
N HIS A 167 -5.06 -5.57 1.05
CA HIS A 167 -4.16 -4.49 0.65
C HIS A 167 -4.84 -3.50 -0.31
N VAL A 168 -5.56 -2.53 0.25
CA VAL A 168 -6.33 -1.51 -0.50
C VAL A 168 -5.50 -0.82 -1.57
N GLY A 169 -4.26 -0.43 -1.23
CA GLY A 169 -3.35 0.27 -2.16
C GLY A 169 -3.02 -0.54 -3.42
N ALA A 170 -2.87 -1.87 -3.29
CA ALA A 170 -2.57 -2.73 -4.43
C ALA A 170 -3.76 -2.88 -5.37
N TYR A 171 -4.98 -3.03 -4.84
CA TYR A 171 -6.19 -3.01 -5.66
C TYR A 171 -6.38 -1.68 -6.37
N LYS A 172 -6.21 -0.54 -5.68
CA LYS A 172 -6.30 0.80 -6.30
C LYS A 172 -5.33 0.96 -7.45
N ALA A 173 -4.06 0.64 -7.23
CA ALA A 173 -3.03 0.78 -8.25
C ALA A 173 -3.26 -0.17 -9.43
N ARG A 174 -3.74 -1.39 -9.20
CA ARG A 174 -4.08 -2.35 -10.24
C ARG A 174 -5.29 -1.91 -11.06
N ALA A 175 -6.35 -1.43 -10.40
CA ALA A 175 -7.53 -0.86 -11.06
C ALA A 175 -7.18 0.35 -11.95
N GLU A 176 -6.25 1.19 -11.52
CA GLU A 176 -5.78 2.33 -12.31
C GLU A 176 -5.09 1.88 -13.60
N ILE A 177 -4.23 0.86 -13.54
CA ILE A 177 -3.60 0.29 -14.75
C ILE A 177 -4.66 -0.34 -15.65
N TYR A 178 -5.60 -1.13 -15.11
CA TYR A 178 -6.68 -1.72 -15.88
C TYR A 178 -7.52 -0.66 -16.60
N SER A 179 -7.87 0.43 -15.93
CA SER A 179 -8.61 1.55 -16.53
C SER A 179 -7.83 2.21 -17.67
N ARG A 180 -6.52 2.40 -17.48
CA ARG A 180 -5.62 2.99 -18.48
C ARG A 180 -5.52 2.14 -19.74
N HIS A 181 -5.61 0.81 -19.59
CA HIS A 181 -5.61 -0.16 -20.67
C HIS A 181 -7.03 -0.56 -21.14
N GLU A 182 -8.04 0.21 -20.78
CA GLU A 182 -9.46 -0.02 -21.17
C GLU A 182 -10.02 -1.38 -20.69
N GLN A 183 -9.38 -2.04 -19.74
CA GLN A 183 -9.85 -3.28 -19.12
C GLN A 183 -10.85 -2.96 -18.01
N PHE A 184 -11.94 -2.30 -18.39
CA PHE A 184 -12.86 -1.69 -17.42
C PHE A 184 -13.57 -2.68 -16.50
N GLN A 185 -13.79 -3.92 -16.96
CA GLN A 185 -14.39 -4.95 -16.10
C GLN A 185 -13.48 -5.33 -14.94
N ASN A 186 -12.18 -5.48 -15.21
CA ASN A 186 -11.19 -5.76 -14.17
C ASN A 186 -11.02 -4.56 -13.22
N ALA A 187 -11.02 -3.35 -13.79
CA ALA A 187 -10.98 -2.12 -12.99
C ALA A 187 -12.20 -1.98 -12.06
N LEU A 188 -13.39 -2.34 -12.54
CA LEU A 188 -14.61 -2.33 -11.74
C LEU A 188 -14.50 -3.28 -10.55
N GLN A 189 -14.10 -4.52 -10.78
CA GLN A 189 -13.96 -5.53 -9.71
C GLN A 189 -12.99 -5.06 -8.61
N ASP A 190 -11.80 -4.58 -8.99
CA ASP A 190 -10.83 -4.08 -8.03
C ASP A 190 -11.34 -2.85 -7.28
N SER A 191 -12.01 -1.94 -7.98
CA SER A 191 -12.59 -0.72 -7.36
C SER A 191 -13.72 -1.04 -6.38
N GLU A 192 -14.57 -2.03 -6.67
CA GLU A 192 -15.61 -2.51 -5.74
C GLU A 192 -14.99 -3.12 -4.48
N ILE A 193 -13.88 -3.87 -4.61
CA ILE A 193 -13.14 -4.39 -3.46
C ILE A 193 -12.58 -3.24 -2.63
N VAL A 194 -11.98 -2.22 -3.25
CA VAL A 194 -11.50 -1.03 -2.55
C VAL A 194 -12.62 -0.37 -1.77
N LEU A 195 -13.79 -0.14 -2.40
CA LEU A 195 -14.93 0.48 -1.74
C LEU A 195 -15.45 -0.34 -0.56
N LYS A 196 -15.41 -1.68 -0.67
CA LYS A 196 -15.79 -2.59 0.41
C LYS A 196 -14.80 -2.58 1.57
N LEU A 197 -13.50 -2.54 1.28
CA LEU A 197 -12.44 -2.57 2.30
C LEU A 197 -12.26 -1.23 3.01
N ASP A 198 -12.39 -0.13 2.26
CA ASP A 198 -12.20 1.23 2.77
C ASP A 198 -13.22 2.20 2.16
N PRO A 199 -14.46 2.18 2.66
CA PRO A 199 -15.53 3.06 2.17
C PRO A 199 -15.30 4.54 2.54
N ALA A 200 -14.33 4.84 3.40
CA ALA A 200 -13.97 6.20 3.77
C ALA A 200 -13.02 6.87 2.77
N THR A 201 -12.39 6.09 1.88
CA THR A 201 -11.54 6.66 0.83
C THR A 201 -12.38 7.59 -0.07
N PRO A 202 -12.06 8.88 -0.16
CA PRO A 202 -12.89 9.86 -0.89
C PRO A 202 -13.19 9.43 -2.33
N ASN A 203 -12.17 9.05 -3.08
CA ASN A 203 -12.30 8.70 -4.49
C ASN A 203 -12.79 7.27 -4.76
N ALA A 204 -13.03 6.43 -3.73
CA ALA A 204 -13.50 5.07 -3.94
C ALA A 204 -14.85 5.02 -4.67
N TYR A 205 -15.80 5.84 -4.24
CA TYR A 205 -17.12 5.95 -4.91
C TYR A 205 -17.01 6.48 -6.32
N CYS A 206 -16.13 7.45 -6.58
CA CYS A 206 -15.91 8.00 -7.90
C CYS A 206 -15.29 6.97 -8.85
N ASN A 207 -14.30 6.22 -8.39
CA ASN A 207 -13.64 5.18 -9.18
C ASN A 207 -14.63 4.08 -9.58
N VAL A 208 -15.44 3.59 -8.62
CA VAL A 208 -16.46 2.58 -8.89
C VAL A 208 -17.54 3.15 -9.81
N GLY A 209 -18.01 4.37 -9.58
CA GLY A 209 -19.01 5.03 -10.42
C GLY A 209 -18.53 5.20 -11.85
N PHE A 210 -17.28 5.64 -12.05
CA PHE A 210 -16.67 5.72 -13.38
C PHE A 210 -16.54 4.33 -14.04
N ALA A 211 -16.07 3.33 -13.31
CA ALA A 211 -15.91 1.98 -13.83
C ALA A 211 -17.27 1.38 -14.27
N HIS A 212 -18.36 1.63 -13.54
CA HIS A 212 -19.71 1.26 -13.96
C HIS A 212 -20.12 1.94 -15.27
N TYR A 213 -19.86 3.23 -15.45
CA TYR A 213 -20.05 3.89 -16.72
C TYR A 213 -19.23 3.23 -17.83
N ALA A 214 -17.97 2.92 -17.56
CA ALA A 214 -17.07 2.33 -18.53
C ALA A 214 -17.55 0.95 -19.05
N VAL A 215 -18.22 0.16 -18.21
CA VAL A 215 -18.79 -1.15 -18.58
C VAL A 215 -20.25 -1.09 -19.04
N GLY A 216 -20.91 0.07 -19.03
CA GLY A 216 -22.27 0.25 -19.53
C GLY A 216 -23.38 0.24 -18.49
N HIS A 217 -23.05 0.25 -17.22
CA HIS A 217 -24.01 0.29 -16.12
C HIS A 217 -24.31 1.76 -15.71
N ASP A 218 -24.88 2.53 -16.63
CA ASP A 218 -24.97 4.00 -16.50
C ASP A 218 -25.82 4.48 -15.30
N ALA A 219 -26.84 3.74 -14.92
CA ALA A 219 -27.71 4.11 -13.77
C ALA A 219 -26.93 3.99 -12.44
N GLU A 220 -26.22 2.88 -12.24
CA GLU A 220 -25.42 2.65 -11.03
C GLU A 220 -24.21 3.57 -10.99
N GLY A 221 -23.55 3.77 -12.13
CA GLY A 221 -22.47 4.73 -12.28
C GLY A 221 -22.87 6.14 -11.85
N ARG A 222 -24.05 6.62 -12.30
CA ARG A 222 -24.58 7.93 -11.92
C ARG A 222 -24.84 8.03 -10.42
N LYS A 223 -25.44 6.99 -9.84
CA LYS A 223 -25.75 6.96 -8.40
C LYS A 223 -24.47 7.05 -7.55
N LEU A 224 -23.44 6.27 -7.91
CA LEU A 224 -22.18 6.25 -7.20
C LEU A 224 -21.37 7.54 -7.36
N LEU A 225 -21.35 8.15 -8.56
CA LEU A 225 -20.73 9.46 -8.77
C LEU A 225 -21.44 10.55 -7.97
N ASN A 226 -22.78 10.56 -7.90
CA ASN A 226 -23.50 11.51 -7.06
C ASN A 226 -23.12 11.33 -5.56
N THR A 227 -22.98 10.08 -5.10
CA THR A 227 -22.53 9.80 -3.73
C THR A 227 -21.10 10.31 -3.50
N CYS A 228 -20.21 10.13 -4.47
CA CYS A 228 -18.85 10.66 -4.41
C CYS A 228 -18.86 12.18 -4.27
N TYR A 229 -19.59 12.89 -5.12
CA TYR A 229 -19.66 14.37 -5.11
C TYR A 229 -20.31 14.95 -3.86
N GLN A 230 -21.15 14.17 -3.17
CA GLN A 230 -21.67 14.55 -1.86
C GLN A 230 -20.65 14.40 -0.74
N LYS A 231 -19.78 13.38 -0.84
CA LYS A 231 -18.73 13.10 0.16
C LYS A 231 -17.49 13.95 -0.02
N ASP A 232 -17.14 14.20 -1.27
CA ASP A 232 -16.00 15.04 -1.68
C ASP A 232 -16.52 16.11 -2.65
N PRO A 233 -16.85 17.30 -2.16
CA PRO A 233 -17.38 18.39 -2.99
C PRO A 233 -16.31 19.12 -3.80
N ASP A 234 -15.06 18.64 -3.85
CA ASP A 234 -13.98 19.27 -4.61
C ASP A 234 -14.34 19.42 -6.11
N PRO A 235 -14.36 20.65 -6.65
CA PRO A 235 -14.71 20.89 -8.06
C PRO A 235 -13.74 20.24 -9.04
N GLN A 236 -12.46 20.07 -8.67
CA GLN A 236 -11.46 19.45 -9.55
C GLN A 236 -11.71 17.97 -9.70
N THR A 237 -11.96 17.26 -8.60
CA THR A 237 -12.36 15.86 -8.57
C THR A 237 -13.60 15.64 -9.43
N ARG A 238 -14.64 16.46 -9.24
CA ARG A 238 -15.86 16.39 -10.02
C ARG A 238 -15.62 16.62 -11.51
N GLY A 239 -14.91 17.68 -11.87
CA GLY A 239 -14.59 18.03 -13.27
C GLY A 239 -13.81 16.93 -13.98
N TYR A 240 -12.88 16.28 -13.28
CA TYR A 240 -12.15 15.14 -13.81
C TYR A 240 -13.08 13.98 -14.19
N TYR A 241 -13.89 13.48 -13.25
CA TYR A 241 -14.78 12.33 -13.52
C TYR A 241 -15.88 12.65 -14.53
N GLU A 242 -16.45 13.86 -14.52
CA GLU A 242 -17.42 14.28 -15.55
C GLU A 242 -16.78 14.25 -16.94
N THR A 243 -15.52 14.65 -17.07
CA THR A 243 -14.79 14.62 -18.33
C THR A 243 -14.53 13.18 -18.80
N GLU A 244 -14.08 12.30 -17.91
CA GLU A 244 -13.84 10.89 -18.22
C GLU A 244 -15.13 10.15 -18.62
N VAL A 245 -16.24 10.39 -17.90
CA VAL A 245 -17.56 9.85 -18.26
C VAL A 245 -17.99 10.32 -19.65
N ARG A 246 -17.82 11.61 -20.00
CA ARG A 246 -18.14 12.12 -21.35
C ARG A 246 -17.33 11.42 -22.43
N LYS A 247 -16.04 11.15 -22.20
CA LYS A 247 -15.20 10.40 -23.16
C LYS A 247 -15.75 9.00 -23.38
N VAL A 248 -16.09 8.28 -22.31
CA VAL A 248 -16.65 6.93 -22.40
C VAL A 248 -17.99 6.93 -23.15
N LEU A 249 -18.90 7.85 -22.81
CA LEU A 249 -20.20 7.96 -23.46
C LEU A 249 -20.08 8.35 -24.95
N ALA A 250 -19.14 9.24 -25.27
CA ALA A 250 -18.84 9.61 -26.67
C ALA A 250 -18.29 8.44 -27.48
N ALA A 251 -17.42 7.61 -26.89
CA ALA A 251 -16.87 6.43 -27.53
C ALA A 251 -17.92 5.34 -27.82
N ARG A 252 -19.02 5.31 -27.05
CA ARG A 252 -20.14 4.37 -27.26
C ARG A 252 -21.15 4.83 -28.29
N GLN A 253 -21.16 6.13 -28.67
CA GLN A 253 -22.07 6.58 -29.72
C GLN A 253 -21.64 5.97 -31.05
N PRO A 254 -22.55 5.34 -31.79
CA PRO A 254 -22.22 4.86 -33.16
C PRO A 254 -21.73 6.04 -33.96
N ARG A 255 -20.52 5.92 -34.54
CA ARG A 255 -20.00 6.93 -35.49
C ARG A 255 -21.05 7.19 -36.54
N ARG A 256 -21.66 8.35 -36.55
CA ARG A 256 -22.59 8.78 -37.57
C ARG A 256 -21.80 8.87 -38.89
N ASN A 257 -22.00 7.86 -39.70
CA ASN A 257 -21.71 7.76 -41.14
C ASN A 257 -20.32 8.14 -41.67
N SER A 258 -19.53 7.13 -41.95
CA SER A 258 -19.01 6.88 -43.30
C SER A 258 -19.20 5.38 -43.55
N GLY A 259 -19.96 5.03 -44.62
CA GLY A 259 -20.45 3.69 -44.89
C GLY A 259 -19.35 2.60 -44.89
N GLY A 260 -19.44 1.73 -43.93
CA GLY A 260 -18.62 0.53 -43.80
C GLY A 260 -19.13 -0.25 -42.60
N GLY A 261 -19.55 -1.49 -42.81
CA GLY A 261 -20.18 -2.34 -41.84
C GLY A 261 -19.32 -2.48 -40.55
N TYR A 262 -19.98 -2.34 -39.39
CA TYR A 262 -19.42 -2.62 -38.08
C TYR A 262 -19.08 -4.12 -38.00
N GLN A 263 -17.82 -4.45 -37.98
CA GLN A 263 -17.35 -5.70 -37.38
C GLN A 263 -16.85 -5.37 -35.95
N PRO A 264 -17.39 -6.00 -34.89
CA PRO A 264 -16.79 -5.88 -33.56
C PRO A 264 -15.38 -6.45 -33.66
N ASP A 265 -14.38 -5.64 -33.33
CA ASP A 265 -13.00 -6.06 -33.18
C ASP A 265 -12.94 -7.05 -32.01
N VAL A 266 -13.03 -8.32 -32.32
CA VAL A 266 -12.76 -9.43 -31.41
C VAL A 266 -11.24 -9.47 -31.29
N ARG A 267 -10.68 -8.58 -30.48
CA ARG A 267 -9.26 -8.68 -30.10
C ARG A 267 -9.05 -10.08 -29.54
N GLU A 268 -8.22 -10.86 -30.23
CA GLU A 268 -7.82 -12.16 -29.72
C GLU A 268 -7.29 -11.98 -28.29
N ARG A 269 -7.92 -12.67 -27.33
CA ARG A 269 -7.51 -12.67 -25.95
C ARG A 269 -6.04 -13.07 -25.85
N THR A 270 -5.22 -12.20 -25.30
CA THR A 270 -3.79 -12.48 -25.17
C THR A 270 -3.58 -13.68 -24.23
N PRO A 271 -2.42 -14.36 -24.27
CA PRO A 271 -2.08 -15.38 -23.29
C PRO A 271 -2.15 -14.86 -21.85
N TYR A 272 -1.89 -13.56 -21.64
CA TYR A 272 -2.01 -12.86 -20.36
C TYR A 272 -3.47 -12.78 -19.91
N ASP A 273 -4.39 -12.38 -20.77
CA ASP A 273 -5.82 -12.30 -20.43
C ASP A 273 -6.37 -13.66 -20.00
N ARG A 274 -5.92 -14.75 -20.66
CA ARG A 274 -6.29 -16.12 -20.31
C ARG A 274 -5.73 -16.56 -18.96
N GLU A 275 -4.51 -16.15 -18.63
CA GLU A 275 -3.89 -16.46 -17.34
C GLU A 275 -4.56 -15.69 -16.19
N MET A 276 -4.91 -14.43 -16.41
CA MET A 276 -5.65 -13.61 -15.45
C MET A 276 -7.05 -14.19 -15.17
N GLU A 277 -7.75 -14.66 -16.21
CA GLU A 277 -9.04 -15.33 -16.07
C GLU A 277 -8.93 -16.65 -15.27
N ARG A 278 -7.85 -17.42 -15.46
CA ARG A 278 -7.57 -18.61 -14.63
C ARG A 278 -7.31 -18.24 -13.16
N GLN A 279 -6.51 -17.23 -12.90
CA GLN A 279 -6.22 -16.77 -11.54
C GLN A 279 -7.49 -16.25 -10.86
N GLN A 280 -8.36 -15.58 -11.59
CA GLN A 280 -9.63 -15.09 -11.10
C GLN A 280 -10.60 -16.24 -10.76
N ASN A 281 -10.68 -17.26 -11.62
CA ASN A 281 -11.48 -18.46 -11.35
C ASN A 281 -10.97 -19.24 -10.12
N VAL A 282 -9.65 -19.30 -9.90
CA VAL A 282 -9.05 -19.86 -8.68
C VAL A 282 -9.43 -19.02 -7.46
N TYR A 283 -9.39 -17.70 -7.55
CA TYR A 283 -9.77 -16.80 -6.46
C TYR A 283 -11.27 -16.95 -6.10
N GLU A 284 -12.15 -16.98 -7.10
CA GLU A 284 -13.59 -17.20 -6.89
C GLU A 284 -13.88 -18.59 -6.31
N SER A 285 -13.15 -19.60 -6.76
CA SER A 285 -13.24 -20.96 -6.20
C SER A 285 -12.81 -21.00 -4.72
N LEU A 286 -11.71 -20.33 -4.38
CA LEU A 286 -11.23 -20.22 -2.99
C LEU A 286 -12.20 -19.40 -2.12
N ARG A 287 -12.79 -18.34 -2.66
CA ARG A 287 -13.81 -17.54 -1.99
C ARG A 287 -15.08 -18.35 -1.70
N ASN A 288 -15.51 -19.15 -2.68
CA ASN A 288 -16.73 -19.97 -2.58
C ASN A 288 -16.52 -21.25 -1.75
N SER A 289 -15.27 -21.68 -1.55
CA SER A 289 -14.92 -22.87 -0.75
C SER A 289 -14.86 -22.61 0.77
N GLY A 290 -15.17 -21.40 1.25
CA GLY A 290 -15.14 -21.07 2.69
C GLY A 290 -13.73 -21.03 3.29
N PHE A 291 -12.69 -20.97 2.46
CA PHE A 291 -11.29 -20.92 2.94
C PHE A 291 -10.98 -19.69 3.81
N ASN A 292 -11.72 -18.59 3.60
CA ASN A 292 -11.60 -17.39 4.43
C ASN A 292 -12.15 -17.59 5.86
N ASP A 293 -13.18 -18.42 6.03
CA ASP A 293 -13.78 -18.68 7.36
C ASP A 293 -12.85 -19.48 8.27
N ARG A 294 -12.00 -20.35 7.67
CA ARG A 294 -10.99 -21.10 8.44
C ARG A 294 -9.79 -20.24 8.87
N ALA A 295 -9.37 -19.31 8.05
CA ALA A 295 -8.27 -18.38 8.40
C ALA A 295 -8.68 -17.40 9.50
N GLU A 296 -9.94 -16.99 9.56
CA GLU A 296 -10.49 -16.20 10.65
C GLU A 296 -10.69 -17.03 11.94
N ALA A 297 -11.12 -18.27 11.81
CA ALA A 297 -11.25 -19.20 12.93
C ALA A 297 -9.89 -19.51 13.61
N CYS A 298 -8.81 -19.62 12.82
CA CYS A 298 -7.45 -19.78 13.36
C CYS A 298 -6.91 -18.54 14.09
N ARG A 299 -7.39 -17.34 13.78
CA ARG A 299 -6.98 -16.10 14.48
C ARG A 299 -7.71 -15.88 15.79
N THR A 300 -8.91 -16.42 15.93
CA THR A 300 -9.76 -16.24 17.12
C THR A 300 -9.67 -17.38 18.12
N ASP A 301 -9.28 -18.56 17.68
CA ASP A 301 -9.14 -19.75 18.52
C ASP A 301 -7.94 -20.61 18.06
N GLY A 302 -6.78 -20.35 18.68
CA GLY A 302 -5.51 -21.03 18.38
C GLY A 302 -5.49 -22.54 18.65
N SER A 303 -6.62 -23.13 19.02
CA SER A 303 -6.74 -24.59 19.31
C SER A 303 -7.18 -25.42 18.10
N LYS A 304 -7.47 -24.79 16.94
CA LYS A 304 -8.04 -25.46 15.75
C LYS A 304 -7.16 -25.42 14.50
N CYS A 305 -5.87 -25.08 14.64
CA CYS A 305 -4.88 -25.17 13.57
C CYS A 305 -4.03 -26.49 13.70
#